data_ff62941113bc6426478b6a83dd48051b
#
_entry.id   ff62941113bc6426478b6a83dd48051b
#
_cell.length_a   1.000
_cell.length_b   1.000
_cell.length_c   1.000
_cell.angle_alpha   90.00
_cell.angle_beta   90.00
_cell.angle_gamma   90.00
#
_symmetry.space_group_name_H-M   'P 1'
#
loop_
_entity.id
_entity.type
_entity.pdbx_description
1 polymer ?
#
loop_
_entity_poly.entity_id
_entity_poly.type
_entity_poly.pdbx_seq_one_letter_code
_entity_poly.pdbx_strand_id
1 'polypeptide(L)'
;PVVYFEIEALDENVLIPFYKEMFNWDIGAGPIHRIPTGIGGPENGIGGHIRKGKHGGIALFIQVKNVDKSLLQAVELGGTKTMDPYQIPGGALIAGIADPEGNSLTLVQQ
;
A
#
# COMPACT_ATOMS: atom_id res chain seq x y z
N PRO A 1 0.73 13.21 -1.63
CA PRO A 1 0.99 12.46 -2.86
C PRO A 1 0.97 10.96 -2.62
N VAL A 2 0.72 10.21 -3.68
CA VAL A 2 0.86 8.75 -3.64
C VAL A 2 2.35 8.43 -3.61
N VAL A 3 2.78 7.66 -2.62
CA VAL A 3 4.22 7.36 -2.42
C VAL A 3 4.55 5.87 -2.53
N TYR A 4 3.54 4.99 -2.50
CA TYR A 4 3.76 3.56 -2.45
C TYR A 4 2.45 2.84 -2.78
N PHE A 5 2.51 1.56 -3.14
CA PHE A 5 1.30 0.75 -3.29
C PHE A 5 1.50 -0.63 -2.67
N GLU A 6 0.40 -1.28 -2.32
CA GLU A 6 0.39 -2.65 -1.82
C GLU A 6 -0.58 -3.46 -2.65
N ILE A 7 -0.18 -4.67 -3.01
CA ILE A 7 -1.09 -5.68 -3.54
C ILE A 7 -1.26 -6.74 -2.46
N GLU A 8 -2.48 -6.89 -1.95
CA GLU A 8 -2.79 -7.93 -0.99
C GLU A 8 -3.19 -9.18 -1.74
N ALA A 9 -2.38 -10.23 -1.63
CA ALA A 9 -2.59 -11.47 -2.36
C ALA A 9 -3.39 -12.45 -1.51
N LEU A 10 -4.44 -13.03 -2.07
CA LEU A 10 -5.11 -14.18 -1.47
C LEU A 10 -4.24 -15.42 -1.62
N ASP A 11 -3.55 -15.53 -2.75
CA ASP A 11 -2.56 -16.59 -3.01
C ASP A 11 -1.34 -15.97 -3.70
N GLU A 12 -0.30 -15.72 -2.92
CA GLU A 12 0.94 -15.13 -3.42
C GLU A 12 1.66 -16.04 -4.43
N ASN A 13 1.47 -17.35 -4.32
CA ASN A 13 2.09 -18.29 -5.25
C ASN A 13 1.49 -18.23 -6.65
N VAL A 14 0.32 -17.66 -6.77
CA VAL A 14 -0.33 -17.39 -8.06
C VAL A 14 0.00 -15.99 -8.55
N LEU A 15 -0.10 -14.98 -7.67
CA LEU A 15 0.07 -13.58 -8.06
C LEU A 15 1.51 -13.22 -8.42
N ILE A 16 2.48 -13.66 -7.63
CA ILE A 16 3.87 -13.28 -7.86
C ILE A 16 4.37 -13.75 -9.23
N PRO A 17 4.17 -15.02 -9.64
CA PRO A 17 4.55 -15.42 -10.99
C PRO A 17 3.82 -14.65 -12.08
N PHE A 18 2.55 -14.33 -11.88
CA PHE A 18 1.79 -13.54 -12.84
C PHE A 18 2.45 -12.20 -13.12
N TYR A 19 2.77 -11.44 -12.07
CA TYR A 19 3.36 -10.11 -12.22
C TYR A 19 4.80 -10.16 -12.76
N LYS A 20 5.57 -11.16 -12.36
CA LYS A 20 6.91 -11.36 -12.89
C LYS A 20 6.88 -11.65 -14.40
N GLU A 21 5.99 -12.53 -14.82
CA GLU A 21 5.86 -12.90 -16.22
C GLU A 21 5.31 -11.74 -17.06
N MET A 22 4.27 -11.08 -16.58
CA MET A 22 3.62 -10.00 -17.34
C MET A 22 4.50 -8.77 -17.49
N PHE A 23 5.18 -8.36 -16.41
CA PHE A 23 5.80 -7.04 -16.36
C PHE A 23 7.31 -7.08 -16.13
N ASN A 24 7.87 -8.27 -16.00
CA ASN A 24 9.29 -8.45 -15.72
C ASN A 24 9.73 -7.73 -14.42
N TRP A 25 8.84 -7.68 -13.43
CA TRP A 25 9.16 -7.10 -12.13
C TRP A 25 10.12 -8.00 -11.36
N ASP A 26 11.14 -7.39 -10.76
CA ASP A 26 12.10 -8.09 -9.90
C ASP A 26 11.55 -8.15 -8.47
N ILE A 27 10.60 -9.04 -8.25
CA ILE A 27 9.89 -9.15 -6.97
C ILE A 27 10.75 -9.93 -5.97
N GLY A 28 11.00 -9.33 -4.82
CA GLY A 28 11.84 -9.91 -3.78
C GLY A 28 11.18 -11.05 -3.01
N ALA A 29 11.95 -11.66 -2.11
CA ALA A 29 11.46 -12.72 -1.24
C ALA A 29 10.53 -12.17 -0.15
N GLY A 30 9.65 -13.02 0.35
CA GLY A 30 8.65 -12.64 1.34
C GLY A 30 9.15 -12.60 2.78
N PRO A 31 8.23 -12.31 3.72
CA PRO A 31 6.77 -12.19 3.51
C PRO A 31 6.30 -10.91 2.83
N ILE A 32 7.10 -9.83 2.87
CA ILE A 32 6.81 -8.58 2.16
C ILE A 32 7.63 -8.60 0.88
N HIS A 33 6.99 -8.99 -0.22
CA HIS A 33 7.64 -9.14 -1.51
C HIS A 33 7.76 -7.77 -2.18
N ARG A 34 8.91 -7.14 -2.07
CA ARG A 34 9.12 -5.78 -2.58
C ARG A 34 9.13 -5.74 -4.10
N ILE A 35 8.50 -4.69 -4.61
CA ILE A 35 8.50 -4.37 -6.03
C ILE A 35 9.30 -3.07 -6.19
N PRO A 36 10.55 -3.15 -6.71
CA PRO A 36 11.40 -1.98 -6.82
C PRO A 36 10.99 -1.07 -7.96
N THR A 37 11.48 0.16 -7.94
CA THR A 37 11.33 1.12 -9.03
C THR A 37 12.45 0.96 -10.06
N GLY A 38 12.27 1.55 -11.23
CA GLY A 38 13.35 1.76 -12.20
C GLY A 38 13.71 0.58 -13.09
N ILE A 39 13.08 -0.58 -12.92
CA ILE A 39 13.39 -1.73 -13.77
C ILE A 39 12.59 -1.63 -15.07
N GLY A 40 13.29 -1.31 -16.16
CA GLY A 40 12.67 -1.17 -17.45
C GLY A 40 11.74 0.04 -17.63
N GLY A 41 11.69 0.93 -16.63
CA GLY A 41 10.79 2.07 -16.61
C GLY A 41 11.43 3.32 -16.03
N PRO A 42 10.65 4.37 -15.77
CA PRO A 42 11.18 5.61 -15.20
C PRO A 42 11.76 5.36 -13.81
N GLU A 43 12.93 5.91 -13.54
CA GLU A 43 13.58 5.80 -12.22
C GLU A 43 12.74 6.40 -11.10
N ASN A 44 11.83 7.31 -11.44
CA ASN A 44 10.97 8.02 -10.50
C ASN A 44 9.60 7.37 -10.32
N GLY A 45 9.42 6.14 -10.79
CA GLY A 45 8.20 5.40 -10.54
C GLY A 45 8.03 5.09 -9.06
N ILE A 46 6.80 4.81 -8.64
CA ILE A 46 6.54 4.41 -7.26
C ILE A 46 6.82 2.91 -7.08
N GLY A 47 7.43 2.56 -5.96
CA GLY A 47 7.59 1.17 -5.57
C GLY A 47 6.40 0.66 -4.78
N GLY A 48 6.42 -0.62 -4.49
CA GLY A 48 5.36 -1.25 -3.73
C GLY A 48 5.77 -2.60 -3.20
N HIS A 49 4.78 -3.37 -2.76
CA HIS A 49 5.02 -4.75 -2.35
C HIS A 49 3.76 -5.61 -2.55
N ILE A 50 3.98 -6.91 -2.56
CA ILE A 50 2.91 -7.92 -2.49
C ILE A 50 3.05 -8.63 -1.16
N ARG A 51 1.95 -8.76 -0.43
CA ARG A 51 1.89 -9.59 0.78
C ARG A 51 0.63 -10.43 0.78
N LYS A 52 0.69 -11.57 1.43
CA LYS A 52 -0.49 -12.40 1.62
C LYS A 52 -1.43 -11.73 2.63
N GLY A 53 -2.72 -11.74 2.33
CA GLY A 53 -3.75 -11.22 3.21
C GLY A 53 -5.09 -11.88 2.95
N LYS A 54 -6.11 -11.43 3.67
CA LYS A 54 -7.45 -12.08 3.65
C LYS A 54 -8.44 -11.43 2.70
N HIS A 55 -8.21 -10.18 2.33
CA HIS A 55 -9.20 -9.39 1.59
C HIS A 55 -8.87 -9.25 0.11
N GLY A 56 -7.60 -9.33 -0.25
CA GLY A 56 -7.16 -9.08 -1.62
C GLY A 56 -7.22 -7.60 -1.99
N GLY A 57 -6.93 -7.29 -3.25
CA GLY A 57 -7.04 -5.95 -3.79
C GLY A 57 -5.76 -5.11 -3.68
N ILE A 58 -5.89 -3.86 -4.04
CA ILE A 58 -4.78 -2.91 -4.10
C ILE A 58 -5.06 -1.75 -3.17
N ALA A 59 -4.08 -1.35 -2.37
CA ALA A 59 -4.13 -0.16 -1.54
C ALA A 59 -3.06 0.82 -1.99
N LEU A 60 -3.42 2.11 -2.07
CA LEU A 60 -2.47 3.18 -2.33
C LEU A 60 -2.03 3.78 -0.99
N PHE A 61 -0.74 4.11 -0.89
CA PHE A 61 -0.19 4.78 0.28
C PHE A 61 -0.05 6.27 -0.02
N ILE A 62 -0.69 7.10 0.81
CA ILE A 62 -0.76 8.54 0.65
C ILE A 62 0.00 9.20 1.78
N GLN A 63 1.00 10.02 1.45
CA GLN A 63 1.75 10.76 2.45
C GLN A 63 0.91 11.91 3.01
N VAL A 64 0.83 12.00 4.32
CA VAL A 64 0.14 13.07 5.04
C VAL A 64 1.06 13.65 6.12
N LYS A 65 0.76 14.86 6.58
CA LYS A 65 1.55 15.52 7.64
C LYS A 65 1.21 15.01 9.03
N ASN A 66 -0.05 14.62 9.25
CA ASN A 66 -0.52 14.20 10.56
C ASN A 66 -1.61 13.14 10.39
N VAL A 67 -1.28 11.92 10.75
CA VAL A 67 -2.18 10.77 10.57
C VAL A 67 -3.46 10.94 11.39
N ASP A 68 -3.36 11.38 12.64
CA ASP A 68 -4.54 11.52 13.50
C ASP A 68 -5.54 12.54 12.96
N LYS A 69 -5.04 13.69 12.51
CA LYS A 69 -5.90 14.71 11.89
C LYS A 69 -6.51 14.23 10.59
N SER A 70 -5.75 13.52 9.78
CA SER A 70 -6.24 12.99 8.52
C SER A 70 -7.31 11.94 8.71
N LEU A 71 -7.19 11.10 9.75
CA LEU A 71 -8.22 10.12 10.10
C LEU A 71 -9.55 10.81 10.45
N LEU A 72 -9.50 11.82 11.30
CA LEU A 72 -10.70 12.57 11.68
C LEU A 72 -11.34 13.21 10.47
N GLN A 73 -10.56 13.84 9.62
CA GLN A 73 -11.04 14.49 8.40
C GLN A 73 -11.66 13.50 7.43
N ALA A 74 -11.05 12.32 7.28
CA ALA A 74 -11.57 11.29 6.40
C ALA A 74 -12.98 10.87 6.80
N VAL A 75 -13.21 10.67 8.09
CA VAL A 75 -14.54 10.31 8.61
C VAL A 75 -15.54 11.45 8.40
N GLU A 76 -15.14 12.69 8.65
CA GLU A 76 -15.99 13.87 8.41
C GLU A 76 -16.40 13.99 6.95
N LEU A 77 -15.53 13.59 6.03
CA LEU A 77 -15.78 13.69 4.59
C LEU A 77 -16.49 12.45 4.01
N GLY A 78 -16.97 11.55 4.85
CA GLY A 78 -17.74 10.40 4.40
C GLY A 78 -16.96 9.11 4.23
N GLY A 79 -15.67 9.12 4.52
CA GLY A 79 -14.84 7.92 4.51
C GLY A 79 -14.96 7.14 5.82
N THR A 80 -14.17 6.07 5.91
CA THR A 80 -14.18 5.16 7.05
C THR A 80 -12.76 4.89 7.52
N LYS A 81 -12.56 4.79 8.83
CA LYS A 81 -11.29 4.30 9.37
C LYS A 81 -11.27 2.77 9.26
N THR A 82 -10.24 2.22 8.66
CA THR A 82 -10.08 0.77 8.49
C THR A 82 -8.95 0.20 9.36
N MET A 83 -8.00 1.03 9.78
CA MET A 83 -6.91 0.62 10.64
C MET A 83 -6.49 1.78 11.54
N ASP A 84 -6.39 1.53 12.84
CA ASP A 84 -5.86 2.51 13.80
C ASP A 84 -4.40 2.85 13.49
N PRO A 85 -3.91 4.01 13.94
CA PRO A 85 -2.50 4.34 13.76
C PRO A 85 -1.59 3.24 14.29
N TYR A 86 -0.63 2.86 13.46
CA TYR A 86 0.34 1.82 13.76
C TYR A 86 1.74 2.30 13.43
N GLN A 87 2.65 2.22 14.40
CA GLN A 87 4.05 2.56 14.19
C GLN A 87 4.79 1.34 13.65
N ILE A 88 5.22 1.40 12.40
CA ILE A 88 6.05 0.36 11.83
C ILE A 88 7.42 0.41 12.53
N PRO A 89 7.92 -0.70 13.11
CA PRO A 89 9.23 -0.70 13.74
C PRO A 89 10.33 -0.25 12.77
N GLY A 90 11.04 0.83 13.13
CA GLY A 90 12.07 1.41 12.27
C GLY A 90 11.53 2.13 11.03
N GLY A 91 10.22 2.32 10.92
CA GLY A 91 9.57 2.90 9.76
C GLY A 91 8.59 4.00 10.10
N ALA A 92 7.63 4.21 9.22
CA ALA A 92 6.66 5.29 9.33
C ALA A 92 5.50 4.94 10.26
N LEU A 93 4.78 5.97 10.70
CA LEU A 93 3.47 5.83 11.34
C LEU A 93 2.44 5.76 10.23
N ILE A 94 1.61 4.73 10.25
CA ILE A 94 0.58 4.51 9.23
C ILE A 94 -0.79 4.36 9.85
N ALA A 95 -1.83 4.56 9.03
CA ALA A 95 -3.21 4.28 9.39
C ALA A 95 -3.98 3.93 8.11
N GLY A 96 -5.11 3.28 8.26
CA GLY A 96 -5.93 2.87 7.12
C GLY A 96 -7.26 3.61 7.05
N ILE A 97 -7.66 3.96 5.85
CA ILE A 97 -8.99 4.49 5.57
C ILE A 97 -9.57 3.83 4.33
N ALA A 98 -10.87 3.98 4.17
CA ALA A 98 -11.55 3.73 2.89
C ALA A 98 -12.24 5.02 2.47
N ASP A 99 -12.23 5.30 1.18
CA ASP A 99 -12.99 6.45 0.66
C ASP A 99 -14.50 6.13 0.68
N PRO A 100 -15.38 7.09 0.33
CA PRO A 100 -16.83 6.85 0.38
C PRO A 100 -17.33 5.69 -0.48
N GLU A 101 -16.55 5.24 -1.46
CA GLU A 101 -16.91 4.08 -2.29
C GLU A 101 -16.19 2.81 -1.88
N GLY A 102 -15.44 2.83 -0.76
CA GLY A 102 -14.79 1.65 -0.23
C GLY A 102 -13.40 1.37 -0.77
N ASN A 103 -12.78 2.32 -1.50
CA ASN A 103 -11.43 2.12 -1.97
C ASN A 103 -10.43 2.26 -0.81
N SER A 104 -9.49 1.33 -0.75
CA SER A 104 -8.55 1.23 0.36
C SER A 104 -7.35 2.18 0.18
N LEU A 105 -7.10 3.01 1.19
CA LEU A 105 -5.97 3.93 1.21
C LEU A 105 -5.24 3.77 2.54
N THR A 106 -3.91 3.77 2.48
CA THR A 106 -3.07 3.79 3.69
C THR A 106 -2.42 5.16 3.82
N LEU A 107 -2.62 5.80 4.96
CA LEU A 107 -2.00 7.08 5.27
C LEU A 107 -0.61 6.85 5.85
N VAL A 108 0.35 7.63 5.41
CA VAL A 108 1.75 7.52 5.85
C VAL A 108 2.20 8.88 6.36
N GLN A 109 2.58 8.94 7.64
CA GLN A 109 3.11 10.17 8.23
C GLN A 109 4.64 10.14 8.17
N GLN A 110 5.18 11.19 7.62
CA GLN A 110 6.61 11.39 7.60
C GLN A 110 6.99 12.78 8.04
#